data_79f1dd08c8cd8ceb8bf2270059ca80ba
#
_entry.id   79f1dd08c8cd8ceb8bf2270059ca80ba
#
_cell.length_a   1.000
_cell.length_b   1.000
_cell.length_c   1.000
_cell.angle_alpha   90.00
_cell.angle_beta   90.00
_cell.angle_gamma   90.00
#
_symmetry.space_group_name_H-M   'P 1'
#
loop_
_entity.id
_entity.type
_entity.pdbx_description
1 polymer ?
#
loop_
_entity_poly.entity_id
_entity_poly.type
_entity_poly.pdbx_seq_one_letter_code
_entity_poly.pdbx_strand_id
1 'polypeptide(L)'
;MKIDKVCIIGIFFSLFLLTGCGRDESVPSTPPGPQPSEVEYPEVSEDQRVSITTSLQNKDHVQICAHRGYWKDAPENSVKAVTLAIENQIDMIELDVRTSKDGEMVLMHDATIERTTNGTGKVSELNYKELLSYNLYHDGALTEEKIPLFKDILLAARGKIYIDIDVKISDYKAVYNLVKRYGMLSQVLFTVYDVSTARKVINLDRNAILLPVIYEMQDMENYLAVCKPLPVAQFNSAAFTEDILAKASGNGVSLFKNIYINTSITPTSDNYKQVKAFLAKQGSIIQTDYPVELKEYLKNN
;
A
#
# COMPACT_ATOMS: atom_id res chain seq x y z
N MET A 1 58.44 20.91 32.03
CA MET A 1 58.78 22.37 32.01
C MET A 1 57.63 23.11 31.37
N LYS A 2 57.00 24.03 32.14
CA LYS A 2 55.85 24.90 31.89
C LYS A 2 54.47 24.20 31.89
N ILE A 3 53.82 24.19 32.88
CA ILE A 3 52.75 24.79 33.70
C ILE A 3 52.26 26.12 33.14
N ASP A 4 50.93 26.20 32.94
CA ASP A 4 50.06 27.39 33.07
C ASP A 4 48.63 27.00 32.68
N LYS A 5 47.59 27.33 33.28
CA LYS A 5 47.05 28.02 34.47
C LYS A 5 45.55 27.73 34.48
N VAL A 6 45.10 27.33 35.62
CA VAL A 6 43.69 27.25 36.02
C VAL A 6 43.08 28.65 36.10
N CYS A 7 41.90 28.85 35.59
CA CYS A 7 41.06 30.01 35.90
C CYS A 7 39.68 29.55 36.40
N ILE A 8 39.52 29.67 37.70
CA ILE A 8 38.28 29.52 38.45
C ILE A 8 37.54 30.86 38.41
N ILE A 9 36.32 30.91 37.95
CA ILE A 9 35.43 32.06 38.15
C ILE A 9 34.19 31.60 38.91
N GLY A 10 33.99 32.26 40.02
CA GLY A 10 33.09 31.88 41.08
C GLY A 10 31.61 32.15 40.79
N ILE A 11 30.86 31.41 41.54
CA ILE A 11 29.41 31.45 41.67
C ILE A 11 29.02 32.62 42.57
N PHE A 12 28.15 33.50 42.09
CA PHE A 12 27.36 34.39 42.95
C PHE A 12 25.90 33.93 42.95
N PHE A 13 25.49 33.41 44.10
CA PHE A 13 24.08 33.26 44.48
C PHE A 13 23.52 34.63 44.82
N SER A 14 22.46 35.02 44.15
CA SER A 14 21.63 36.17 44.62
C SER A 14 20.20 35.67 44.74
N LEU A 15 19.78 35.56 45.97
CA LEU A 15 18.44 35.23 46.43
C LEU A 15 17.58 36.50 46.34
N PHE A 16 16.58 36.52 45.44
CA PHE A 16 15.52 37.53 45.46
C PHE A 16 14.18 36.88 45.76
N LEU A 17 13.71 37.06 46.98
CA LEU A 17 12.32 36.90 47.36
C LEU A 17 11.53 38.12 46.86
N LEU A 18 10.55 37.92 46.01
CA LEU A 18 9.47 38.87 45.79
C LEU A 18 8.13 38.12 45.72
N THR A 19 7.34 38.42 46.74
CA THR A 19 5.90 38.21 46.81
C THR A 19 5.20 39.16 45.84
N GLY A 20 4.19 38.69 45.12
CA GLY A 20 3.30 39.63 44.45
C GLY A 20 2.35 39.02 43.41
N CYS A 21 1.13 38.85 43.84
CA CYS A 21 -0.17 39.03 43.13
C CYS A 21 -0.31 38.58 41.69
N GLY A 22 -1.34 37.76 41.49
CA GLY A 22 -1.84 37.29 40.23
C GLY A 22 -2.22 38.36 39.20
N ARG A 23 -1.93 38.05 37.98
CA ARG A 23 -2.72 38.44 36.80
C ARG A 23 -2.71 37.26 35.88
N ASP A 24 -3.93 36.73 35.59
CA ASP A 24 -4.19 35.90 34.44
C ASP A 24 -3.90 36.71 33.18
N GLU A 25 -2.73 36.55 32.63
CA GLU A 25 -2.46 36.91 31.23
C GLU A 25 -2.74 35.71 30.36
N SER A 26 -3.94 35.70 29.75
CA SER A 26 -4.28 34.86 28.63
C SER A 26 -3.21 35.09 27.53
N VAL A 27 -2.34 34.10 27.35
CA VAL A 27 -1.42 34.05 26.22
C VAL A 27 -2.30 34.05 24.95
N PRO A 28 -2.19 35.05 24.06
CA PRO A 28 -2.93 35.04 22.82
C PRO A 28 -2.48 33.80 22.04
N SER A 29 -3.42 32.88 21.74
CA SER A 29 -3.20 31.81 20.84
C SER A 29 -2.82 32.40 19.48
N THR A 30 -1.56 32.32 19.12
CA THR A 30 -1.13 32.58 17.75
C THR A 30 -1.97 31.68 16.84
N PRO A 31 -2.67 32.23 15.84
CA PRO A 31 -3.38 31.41 14.87
C PRO A 31 -2.37 30.45 14.24
N PRO A 32 -2.74 29.19 13.98
CA PRO A 32 -1.87 28.25 13.29
C PRO A 32 -1.38 28.93 12.02
N GLY A 33 -0.06 28.96 11.82
CA GLY A 33 0.54 29.48 10.60
C GLY A 33 -0.08 28.75 9.40
N PRO A 34 -0.04 29.34 8.18
CA PRO A 34 -0.60 28.71 7.01
C PRO A 34 -0.02 27.32 6.89
N GLN A 35 -0.88 26.30 6.82
CA GLN A 35 -0.47 24.92 6.54
C GLN A 35 0.33 24.96 5.24
N PRO A 36 1.46 24.25 5.14
CA PRO A 36 2.20 24.20 3.89
C PRO A 36 1.23 23.82 2.80
N SER A 37 1.17 24.62 1.73
CA SER A 37 0.34 24.34 0.56
C SER A 37 0.67 22.93 0.11
N GLU A 38 -0.33 22.02 0.17
CA GLU A 38 -0.13 20.63 -0.19
C GLU A 38 0.23 20.58 -1.68
N VAL A 39 1.43 20.13 -1.98
CA VAL A 39 1.96 20.01 -3.34
C VAL A 39 1.12 18.99 -4.09
N GLU A 40 0.57 19.37 -5.24
CA GLU A 40 -0.02 18.43 -6.21
C GLU A 40 1.06 18.02 -7.23
N TYR A 41 1.18 16.73 -7.46
CA TYR A 41 2.10 16.18 -8.43
C TYR A 41 1.37 15.94 -9.76
N PRO A 42 2.00 16.23 -10.93
CA PRO A 42 1.42 15.85 -12.22
C PRO A 42 1.24 14.32 -12.30
N GLU A 43 0.32 13.85 -13.15
CA GLU A 43 0.23 12.41 -13.43
C GLU A 43 1.55 11.84 -13.92
N VAL A 44 1.83 10.57 -13.58
CA VAL A 44 2.98 9.83 -14.11
C VAL A 44 2.81 9.72 -15.63
N SER A 45 3.80 10.22 -16.37
CA SER A 45 3.74 10.17 -17.83
C SER A 45 3.98 8.75 -18.37
N GLU A 46 3.44 8.46 -19.55
CA GLU A 46 3.67 7.17 -20.23
C GLU A 46 5.16 6.91 -20.51
N ASP A 47 5.98 7.97 -20.66
CA ASP A 47 7.45 7.86 -20.81
C ASP A 47 8.14 7.39 -19.53
N GLN A 48 7.55 7.70 -18.36
CA GLN A 48 8.08 7.24 -17.07
C GLN A 48 7.63 5.81 -16.78
N ARG A 49 6.33 5.55 -16.93
CA ARG A 49 5.73 4.24 -16.80
C ARG A 49 4.37 4.22 -17.49
N VAL A 50 4.14 3.26 -18.37
CA VAL A 50 2.83 3.08 -19.02
C VAL A 50 1.74 2.87 -17.97
N SER A 51 0.50 3.24 -18.28
CA SER A 51 -0.63 3.00 -17.39
C SER A 51 -0.85 1.49 -17.15
N ILE A 52 -1.48 1.13 -16.02
CA ILE A 52 -1.84 -0.28 -15.75
C ILE A 52 -2.69 -0.85 -16.90
N THR A 53 -3.66 -0.08 -17.38
CA THR A 53 -4.55 -0.53 -18.47
C THR A 53 -3.78 -0.79 -19.77
N THR A 54 -2.78 0.02 -20.09
CA THR A 54 -1.88 -0.23 -21.23
C THR A 54 -1.01 -1.45 -21.00
N SER A 55 -0.44 -1.60 -19.79
CA SER A 55 0.40 -2.75 -19.44
C SER A 55 -0.37 -4.08 -19.52
N LEU A 56 -1.65 -4.09 -19.15
CA LEU A 56 -2.52 -5.28 -19.23
C LEU A 56 -2.84 -5.73 -20.67
N GLN A 57 -2.57 -4.89 -21.67
CA GLN A 57 -2.72 -5.28 -23.09
C GLN A 57 -1.58 -6.19 -23.57
N ASN A 58 -0.43 -6.16 -22.91
CA ASN A 58 0.67 -7.08 -23.20
C ASN A 58 0.37 -8.47 -22.61
N LYS A 59 -0.17 -9.37 -23.44
CA LYS A 59 -0.54 -10.72 -23.02
C LYS A 59 0.63 -11.70 -22.93
N ASP A 60 1.81 -11.29 -23.40
CA ASP A 60 3.03 -12.10 -23.35
C ASP A 60 3.78 -11.89 -22.01
N HIS A 61 3.34 -10.93 -21.17
CA HIS A 61 3.92 -10.63 -19.88
C HIS A 61 2.91 -10.86 -18.75
N VAL A 62 3.20 -11.84 -17.91
CA VAL A 62 2.44 -12.06 -16.66
C VAL A 62 3.04 -11.17 -15.57
N GLN A 63 2.25 -10.25 -15.07
CA GLN A 63 2.67 -9.34 -14.02
C GLN A 63 2.71 -10.05 -12.66
N ILE A 64 3.68 -9.71 -11.87
CA ILE A 64 3.86 -10.23 -10.51
C ILE A 64 3.49 -9.12 -9.53
N CYS A 65 2.52 -9.42 -8.63
CA CYS A 65 2.14 -8.54 -7.54
C CYS A 65 2.70 -9.08 -6.22
N ALA A 66 3.57 -8.32 -5.57
CA ALA A 66 4.11 -8.67 -4.26
C ALA A 66 3.09 -8.31 -3.17
N HIS A 67 2.53 -9.32 -2.50
CA HIS A 67 1.58 -9.18 -1.40
C HIS A 67 2.22 -8.45 -0.22
N ARG A 68 1.65 -7.31 0.21
CA ARG A 68 2.19 -6.41 1.25
C ARG A 68 3.62 -5.91 1.00
N GLY A 69 4.00 -5.74 -0.30
CA GLY A 69 5.37 -5.53 -0.72
C GLY A 69 6.21 -6.82 -0.73
N TYR A 70 7.53 -6.71 -0.96
CA TYR A 70 8.41 -7.88 -0.86
C TYR A 70 8.79 -8.14 0.61
N TRP A 71 7.82 -8.66 1.37
CA TRP A 71 7.96 -8.86 2.81
C TRP A 71 8.79 -10.09 3.20
N LYS A 72 9.20 -10.92 2.26
CA LYS A 72 10.04 -12.10 2.54
C LYS A 72 11.36 -11.69 3.20
N ASP A 73 11.93 -10.56 2.82
CA ASP A 73 13.19 -10.05 3.32
C ASP A 73 13.06 -8.71 4.07
N ALA A 74 11.83 -8.32 4.42
CA ALA A 74 11.53 -7.08 5.14
C ALA A 74 10.17 -7.20 5.88
N PRO A 75 9.87 -6.34 6.86
CA PRO A 75 8.53 -6.29 7.43
C PRO A 75 7.44 -6.03 6.38
N GLU A 76 6.30 -6.71 6.49
CA GLU A 76 5.15 -6.46 5.63
C GLU A 76 4.70 -4.99 5.70
N ASN A 77 4.19 -4.44 4.59
CA ASN A 77 3.69 -3.06 4.54
C ASN A 77 4.72 -2.00 4.98
N SER A 78 6.03 -2.26 4.86
CA SER A 78 7.11 -1.34 5.22
C SER A 78 7.71 -0.61 4.02
N VAL A 79 8.42 0.49 4.29
CA VAL A 79 9.20 1.19 3.24
C VAL A 79 10.21 0.26 2.60
N LYS A 80 10.87 -0.58 3.41
CA LYS A 80 11.87 -1.53 2.93
C LYS A 80 11.27 -2.59 2.03
N ALA A 81 10.09 -3.15 2.36
CA ALA A 81 9.42 -4.13 1.51
C ALA A 81 9.05 -3.55 0.13
N VAL A 82 8.61 -2.28 0.08
CA VAL A 82 8.37 -1.56 -1.17
C VAL A 82 9.66 -1.32 -1.95
N THR A 83 10.72 -0.88 -1.28
CA THR A 83 12.03 -0.65 -1.90
C THR A 83 12.60 -1.93 -2.50
N LEU A 84 12.55 -3.03 -1.78
CA LEU A 84 13.01 -4.33 -2.26
C LEU A 84 12.20 -4.83 -3.47
N ALA A 85 10.88 -4.60 -3.49
CA ALA A 85 10.06 -4.93 -4.66
C ALA A 85 10.51 -4.14 -5.91
N ILE A 86 10.80 -2.84 -5.75
CA ILE A 86 11.29 -1.97 -6.83
C ILE A 86 12.69 -2.43 -7.28
N GLU A 87 13.61 -2.68 -6.37
CA GLU A 87 14.98 -3.12 -6.66
C GLU A 87 15.02 -4.47 -7.39
N ASN A 88 14.11 -5.38 -7.02
CA ASN A 88 13.93 -6.66 -7.70
C ASN A 88 13.09 -6.56 -8.99
N GLN A 89 12.71 -5.33 -9.41
CA GLN A 89 11.93 -5.10 -10.63
C GLN A 89 10.66 -5.95 -10.67
N ILE A 90 9.93 -5.98 -9.55
CA ILE A 90 8.59 -6.54 -9.47
C ILE A 90 7.62 -5.56 -10.13
N ASP A 91 6.58 -6.05 -10.80
CA ASP A 91 5.68 -5.21 -11.59
C ASP A 91 4.74 -4.38 -10.71
N MET A 92 4.24 -4.98 -9.65
CA MET A 92 3.18 -4.44 -8.77
C MET A 92 3.44 -4.84 -7.32
N ILE A 93 2.97 -4.01 -6.39
CA ILE A 93 2.86 -4.33 -4.97
C ILE A 93 1.40 -4.21 -4.54
N GLU A 94 0.96 -5.07 -3.65
CA GLU A 94 -0.30 -4.87 -2.93
C GLU A 94 0.01 -4.29 -1.55
N LEU A 95 -0.83 -3.36 -1.07
CA LEU A 95 -0.64 -2.63 0.18
C LEU A 95 -1.97 -2.35 0.87
N ASP A 96 -1.98 -2.50 2.19
CA ASP A 96 -3.14 -2.33 3.05
C ASP A 96 -3.19 -0.92 3.66
N VAL A 97 -4.21 -0.12 3.32
CA VAL A 97 -4.34 1.26 3.80
C VAL A 97 -5.35 1.38 4.93
N ARG A 98 -4.91 1.91 6.07
CA ARG A 98 -5.72 2.28 7.23
C ARG A 98 -5.55 3.75 7.59
N THR A 99 -6.37 4.22 8.54
CA THR A 99 -6.31 5.60 9.05
C THR A 99 -6.07 5.59 10.55
N SER A 100 -5.11 6.39 11.00
CA SER A 100 -4.83 6.67 12.41
C SER A 100 -5.94 7.52 13.04
N LYS A 101 -5.91 7.69 14.37
CA LYS A 101 -6.86 8.52 15.12
C LYS A 101 -6.89 9.99 14.65
N ASP A 102 -5.75 10.53 14.30
CA ASP A 102 -5.58 11.91 13.82
C ASP A 102 -5.71 12.06 12.30
N GLY A 103 -6.18 11.00 11.60
CA GLY A 103 -6.55 11.05 10.19
C GLY A 103 -5.42 10.78 9.21
N GLU A 104 -4.21 10.43 9.66
CA GLU A 104 -3.11 10.07 8.77
C GLU A 104 -3.33 8.66 8.18
N MET A 105 -3.13 8.53 6.87
CA MET A 105 -3.18 7.23 6.19
C MET A 105 -1.86 6.50 6.36
N VAL A 106 -1.93 5.30 6.89
CA VAL A 106 -0.78 4.44 7.19
C VAL A 106 -0.95 3.07 6.55
N LEU A 107 0.15 2.33 6.39
CA LEU A 107 0.09 0.95 5.93
C LEU A 107 0.02 -0.02 7.11
N MET A 108 -1.05 -0.81 7.17
CA MET A 108 -1.25 -1.86 8.17
C MET A 108 -2.36 -2.81 7.72
N HIS A 109 -2.10 -4.11 7.73
CA HIS A 109 -3.13 -5.10 7.37
C HIS A 109 -4.19 -5.21 8.44
N ASP A 110 -3.80 -5.47 9.70
CA ASP A 110 -4.73 -5.72 10.79
C ASP A 110 -5.34 -4.41 11.33
N ALA A 111 -6.47 -4.50 11.98
CA ALA A 111 -7.07 -3.34 12.67
C ALA A 111 -6.25 -2.92 13.90
N THR A 112 -5.40 -3.81 14.41
CA THR A 112 -4.55 -3.61 15.58
C THR A 112 -3.08 -3.85 15.20
N ILE A 113 -2.14 -3.34 16.03
CA ILE A 113 -0.72 -3.32 15.69
C ILE A 113 0.11 -4.48 16.31
N GLU A 114 -0.51 -5.32 17.16
CA GLU A 114 0.21 -6.31 17.98
C GLU A 114 0.96 -7.37 17.18
N ARG A 115 0.40 -7.82 16.05
CA ARG A 115 1.01 -8.91 15.26
C ARG A 115 2.32 -8.49 14.60
N THR A 116 2.38 -7.25 14.14
CA THR A 116 3.47 -6.77 13.28
C THR A 116 4.38 -5.76 13.96
N THR A 117 4.08 -5.36 15.21
CA THR A 117 4.88 -4.37 15.94
C THR A 117 5.10 -4.76 17.40
N ASN A 118 6.01 -4.07 18.08
CA ASN A 118 6.20 -4.17 19.53
C ASN A 118 5.21 -3.30 20.33
N GLY A 119 4.17 -2.76 19.70
CA GLY A 119 3.11 -1.98 20.33
C GLY A 119 1.82 -2.76 20.51
N THR A 120 0.82 -2.11 21.09
CA THR A 120 -0.54 -2.62 21.28
C THR A 120 -1.56 -1.53 21.00
N GLY A 121 -2.73 -1.91 20.48
CA GLY A 121 -3.86 -1.00 20.26
C GLY A 121 -4.36 -1.00 18.82
N LYS A 122 -5.52 -0.37 18.63
CA LYS A 122 -6.08 -0.23 17.28
C LYS A 122 -5.45 0.95 16.55
N VAL A 123 -5.16 0.79 15.28
CA VAL A 123 -4.66 1.87 14.41
C VAL A 123 -5.53 3.11 14.50
N SER A 124 -6.86 2.94 14.48
CA SER A 124 -7.84 4.04 14.55
C SER A 124 -7.95 4.75 15.91
N GLU A 125 -7.34 4.21 16.95
CA GLU A 125 -7.36 4.76 18.31
C GLU A 125 -6.03 5.42 18.70
N LEU A 126 -4.96 5.23 17.90
CA LEU A 126 -3.62 5.78 18.09
C LEU A 126 -3.34 6.92 17.09
N ASN A 127 -2.76 8.03 17.56
CA ASN A 127 -2.27 9.08 16.66
C ASN A 127 -1.04 8.58 15.89
N TYR A 128 -0.76 9.16 14.74
CA TYR A 128 0.41 8.73 13.95
C TYR A 128 1.73 8.85 14.72
N LYS A 129 1.89 9.88 15.54
CA LYS A 129 3.08 10.03 16.40
C LYS A 129 3.26 8.85 17.37
N GLU A 130 2.16 8.27 17.87
CA GLU A 130 2.19 7.09 18.73
C GLU A 130 2.54 5.84 17.90
N LEU A 131 1.92 5.67 16.73
CA LEU A 131 2.24 4.59 15.79
C LEU A 131 3.71 4.60 15.39
N LEU A 132 4.29 5.77 15.13
CA LEU A 132 5.70 5.94 14.76
C LEU A 132 6.68 5.55 15.89
N SER A 133 6.23 5.50 17.15
CA SER A 133 7.08 5.07 18.26
C SER A 133 7.39 3.58 18.26
N TYR A 134 6.55 2.76 17.62
CA TYR A 134 6.70 1.32 17.54
C TYR A 134 7.54 0.90 16.33
N ASN A 135 8.25 -0.21 16.49
CA ASN A 135 9.05 -0.83 15.44
C ASN A 135 8.31 -2.03 14.86
N LEU A 136 8.50 -2.30 13.57
CA LEU A 136 7.95 -3.47 12.90
C LEU A 136 8.78 -4.72 13.19
N TYR A 137 8.09 -5.87 13.29
CA TYR A 137 8.73 -7.20 13.32
C TYR A 137 8.94 -7.74 11.91
N HIS A 138 10.04 -8.47 11.75
CA HIS A 138 10.30 -9.33 10.62
C HIS A 138 10.86 -10.66 11.11
N ASP A 139 10.25 -11.78 10.72
CA ASP A 139 10.60 -13.14 11.15
C ASP A 139 10.78 -13.29 12.68
N GLY A 140 9.91 -12.60 13.44
CA GLY A 140 9.92 -12.61 14.91
C GLY A 140 10.99 -11.72 15.56
N ALA A 141 11.85 -11.08 14.78
CA ALA A 141 12.84 -10.12 15.25
C ALA A 141 12.35 -8.67 15.09
N LEU A 142 12.64 -7.82 16.06
CA LEU A 142 12.35 -6.39 15.98
C LEU A 142 13.35 -5.72 15.03
N THR A 143 12.84 -4.88 14.13
CA THR A 143 13.65 -4.13 13.15
C THR A 143 13.69 -2.64 13.48
N GLU A 144 14.41 -1.85 12.70
CA GLU A 144 14.38 -0.37 12.74
C GLU A 144 13.22 0.21 11.90
N GLU A 145 12.51 -0.62 11.12
CA GLU A 145 11.40 -0.18 10.28
C GLU A 145 10.21 0.26 11.12
N LYS A 146 9.51 1.27 10.64
CA LYS A 146 8.33 1.89 11.27
C LYS A 146 7.08 1.71 10.42
N ILE A 147 5.91 1.89 11.02
CA ILE A 147 4.65 1.99 10.28
C ILE A 147 4.74 3.23 9.37
N PRO A 148 4.74 3.08 8.03
CA PRO A 148 4.91 4.20 7.13
C PRO A 148 3.61 4.96 6.88
N LEU A 149 3.73 6.24 6.52
CA LEU A 149 2.64 6.99 5.91
C LEU A 149 2.43 6.53 4.47
N PHE A 150 1.19 6.35 4.07
CA PHE A 150 0.88 5.95 2.71
C PHE A 150 1.35 6.99 1.68
N LYS A 151 1.31 8.29 2.00
CA LYS A 151 1.84 9.36 1.13
C LYS A 151 3.34 9.20 0.81
N ASP A 152 4.14 8.74 1.78
CA ASP A 152 5.58 8.55 1.57
C ASP A 152 5.83 7.34 0.65
N ILE A 153 5.00 6.32 0.77
CA ILE A 153 5.02 5.15 -0.14
C ILE A 153 4.59 5.54 -1.55
N LEU A 154 3.54 6.34 -1.73
CA LEU A 154 3.16 6.85 -3.05
C LEU A 154 4.32 7.58 -3.72
N LEU A 155 5.03 8.42 -2.96
CA LEU A 155 6.19 9.17 -3.46
C LEU A 155 7.34 8.24 -3.86
N ALA A 156 7.63 7.23 -3.05
CA ALA A 156 8.70 6.26 -3.31
C ALA A 156 8.39 5.37 -4.54
N ALA A 157 7.13 4.98 -4.73
CA ALA A 157 6.65 4.09 -5.79
C ALA A 157 6.40 4.82 -7.13
N ARG A 158 6.19 6.13 -7.10
CA ARG A 158 5.76 6.94 -8.24
C ARG A 158 6.63 6.74 -9.48
N GLY A 159 6.02 6.27 -10.57
CA GLY A 159 6.70 5.99 -11.84
C GLY A 159 7.62 4.76 -11.81
N LYS A 160 7.66 3.98 -10.72
CA LYS A 160 8.58 2.84 -10.57
C LYS A 160 7.86 1.50 -10.46
N ILE A 161 6.69 1.45 -9.83
CA ILE A 161 5.97 0.20 -9.57
C ILE A 161 4.46 0.48 -9.51
N TYR A 162 3.63 -0.44 -9.97
CA TYR A 162 2.18 -0.35 -9.80
C TYR A 162 1.79 -0.68 -8.36
N ILE A 163 0.64 -0.17 -7.92
CA ILE A 163 0.11 -0.45 -6.58
C ILE A 163 -1.31 -0.98 -6.69
N ASP A 164 -1.57 -2.13 -6.09
CA ASP A 164 -2.90 -2.58 -5.71
C ASP A 164 -3.17 -2.11 -4.28
N ILE A 165 -4.20 -1.28 -4.09
CA ILE A 165 -4.54 -0.74 -2.77
C ILE A 165 -5.72 -1.53 -2.20
N ASP A 166 -5.47 -2.31 -1.16
CA ASP A 166 -6.52 -2.88 -0.32
C ASP A 166 -6.95 -1.86 0.75
N VAL A 167 -8.07 -1.20 0.49
CA VAL A 167 -8.59 -0.13 1.33
C VAL A 167 -9.33 -0.72 2.53
N LYS A 168 -8.68 -0.75 3.70
CA LYS A 168 -9.25 -1.28 4.96
C LYS A 168 -10.16 -0.30 5.71
N ILE A 169 -10.50 0.83 5.11
CA ILE A 169 -11.36 1.87 5.67
C ILE A 169 -12.55 2.15 4.76
N SER A 170 -13.60 2.76 5.29
CA SER A 170 -14.79 3.09 4.49
C SER A 170 -14.63 4.33 3.61
N ASP A 171 -13.63 5.18 3.89
CA ASP A 171 -13.41 6.44 3.16
C ASP A 171 -12.51 6.27 1.93
N TYR A 172 -13.03 5.59 0.93
CA TYR A 172 -12.37 5.46 -0.38
C TYR A 172 -12.12 6.81 -1.06
N LYS A 173 -12.94 7.84 -0.77
CA LYS A 173 -12.76 9.17 -1.34
C LYS A 173 -11.47 9.81 -0.86
N ALA A 174 -11.14 9.67 0.41
CA ALA A 174 -9.90 10.20 0.96
C ALA A 174 -8.68 9.52 0.34
N VAL A 175 -8.71 8.18 0.21
CA VAL A 175 -7.64 7.41 -0.46
C VAL A 175 -7.50 7.82 -1.93
N TYR A 176 -8.61 7.89 -2.67
CA TYR A 176 -8.61 8.35 -4.07
C TYR A 176 -8.00 9.75 -4.20
N ASN A 177 -8.40 10.70 -3.36
CA ASN A 177 -7.88 12.07 -3.41
C ASN A 177 -6.38 12.13 -3.11
N LEU A 178 -5.89 11.30 -2.20
CA LEU A 178 -4.46 11.20 -1.92
C LEU A 178 -3.70 10.67 -3.14
N VAL A 179 -4.13 9.56 -3.73
CA VAL A 179 -3.52 8.98 -4.95
C VAL A 179 -3.52 10.00 -6.10
N LYS A 180 -4.65 10.70 -6.30
CA LYS A 180 -4.77 11.77 -7.31
C LYS A 180 -3.77 12.89 -7.08
N ARG A 181 -3.62 13.36 -5.84
CA ARG A 181 -2.65 14.41 -5.48
C ARG A 181 -1.22 14.03 -5.84
N TYR A 182 -0.87 12.74 -5.70
CA TYR A 182 0.45 12.23 -6.07
C TYR A 182 0.59 11.88 -7.55
N GLY A 183 -0.44 12.15 -8.38
CA GLY A 183 -0.43 11.91 -9.82
C GLY A 183 -0.22 10.44 -10.17
N MET A 184 -0.90 9.53 -9.47
CA MET A 184 -0.70 8.08 -9.62
C MET A 184 -1.96 7.31 -10.02
N LEU A 185 -3.03 7.98 -10.44
CA LEU A 185 -4.28 7.29 -10.78
C LEU A 185 -4.11 6.25 -11.89
N SER A 186 -3.23 6.48 -12.85
CA SER A 186 -2.90 5.53 -13.92
C SER A 186 -2.02 4.34 -13.47
N GLN A 187 -1.45 4.42 -12.25
CA GLN A 187 -0.51 3.44 -11.71
C GLN A 187 -1.09 2.61 -10.56
N VAL A 188 -2.36 2.81 -10.21
CA VAL A 188 -2.99 2.24 -9.01
C VAL A 188 -4.26 1.49 -9.36
N LEU A 189 -4.44 0.31 -8.77
CA LEU A 189 -5.71 -0.41 -8.67
C LEU A 189 -6.34 -0.12 -7.30
N PHE A 190 -7.68 0.01 -7.26
CA PHE A 190 -8.44 0.09 -6.01
C PHE A 190 -9.20 -1.20 -5.82
N THR A 191 -8.75 -2.05 -4.90
CA THR A 191 -9.47 -3.29 -4.58
C THR A 191 -10.83 -2.98 -3.95
N VAL A 192 -11.89 -3.61 -4.47
CA VAL A 192 -13.26 -3.44 -4.01
C VAL A 192 -13.93 -4.80 -3.84
N TYR A 193 -14.65 -4.95 -2.71
CA TYR A 193 -15.29 -6.21 -2.32
C TYR A 193 -16.80 -6.22 -2.53
N ASP A 194 -17.39 -5.08 -2.86
CA ASP A 194 -18.83 -4.96 -3.12
C ASP A 194 -19.14 -3.88 -4.18
N VAL A 195 -20.27 -4.07 -4.87
CA VAL A 195 -20.72 -3.21 -5.96
C VAL A 195 -21.10 -1.80 -5.47
N SER A 196 -21.55 -1.66 -4.21
CA SER A 196 -21.88 -0.35 -3.63
C SER A 196 -20.63 0.52 -3.52
N THR A 197 -19.54 -0.06 -3.03
CA THR A 197 -18.23 0.59 -2.95
C THR A 197 -17.70 0.92 -4.36
N ALA A 198 -17.79 -0.01 -5.31
CA ALA A 198 -17.41 0.24 -6.70
C ALA A 198 -18.17 1.45 -7.28
N ARG A 199 -19.49 1.55 -7.07
CA ARG A 199 -20.29 2.70 -7.50
C ARG A 199 -19.83 4.02 -6.87
N LYS A 200 -19.44 4.01 -5.59
CA LYS A 200 -18.93 5.21 -4.93
C LYS A 200 -17.65 5.71 -5.59
N VAL A 201 -16.71 4.80 -5.88
CA VAL A 201 -15.44 5.18 -6.52
C VAL A 201 -15.66 5.64 -7.97
N ILE A 202 -16.47 4.92 -8.77
CA ILE A 202 -16.81 5.32 -10.15
C ILE A 202 -17.54 6.67 -10.21
N ASN A 203 -18.33 7.01 -9.20
CA ASN A 203 -18.98 8.32 -9.11
C ASN A 203 -18.00 9.46 -8.77
N LEU A 204 -16.86 9.16 -8.14
CA LEU A 204 -15.78 10.13 -7.96
C LEU A 204 -15.02 10.34 -9.27
N ASP A 205 -14.68 9.24 -9.95
CA ASP A 205 -13.97 9.25 -11.21
C ASP A 205 -14.28 7.97 -12.01
N ARG A 206 -14.82 8.14 -13.22
CA ARG A 206 -15.12 7.01 -14.12
C ARG A 206 -13.87 6.31 -14.64
N ASN A 207 -12.73 6.98 -14.58
CA ASN A 207 -11.43 6.45 -15.04
C ASN A 207 -10.65 5.76 -13.90
N ALA A 208 -11.16 5.78 -12.66
CA ALA A 208 -10.53 5.03 -11.57
C ALA A 208 -10.47 3.54 -11.92
N ILE A 209 -9.31 2.94 -11.77
CA ILE A 209 -9.07 1.55 -12.13
C ILE A 209 -9.39 0.69 -10.91
N LEU A 210 -10.54 0.01 -10.95
CA LEU A 210 -10.97 -0.87 -9.87
C LEU A 210 -10.44 -2.28 -10.06
N LEU A 211 -10.17 -2.96 -8.95
CA LEU A 211 -9.90 -4.39 -8.87
C LEU A 211 -11.03 -5.06 -8.06
N PRO A 212 -12.18 -5.39 -8.68
CA PRO A 212 -13.24 -6.08 -7.97
C PRO A 212 -12.85 -7.54 -7.69
N VAL A 213 -13.23 -8.03 -6.50
CA VAL A 213 -13.04 -9.42 -6.11
C VAL A 213 -14.29 -10.21 -6.53
N ILE A 214 -14.09 -11.23 -7.35
CA ILE A 214 -15.15 -12.10 -7.89
C ILE A 214 -15.19 -13.40 -7.09
N TYR A 215 -16.33 -13.71 -6.49
CA TYR A 215 -16.60 -14.94 -5.76
C TYR A 215 -17.51 -15.88 -6.55
N GLU A 216 -18.41 -15.32 -7.38
CA GLU A 216 -19.39 -16.07 -8.17
C GLU A 216 -19.77 -15.33 -9.47
N MET A 217 -20.55 -16.00 -10.33
CA MET A 217 -20.99 -15.42 -11.62
C MET A 217 -21.78 -14.12 -11.43
N GLN A 218 -22.61 -14.04 -10.40
CA GLN A 218 -23.42 -12.84 -10.13
C GLN A 218 -22.55 -11.60 -9.83
N ASP A 219 -21.40 -11.78 -9.15
CA ASP A 219 -20.45 -10.69 -8.93
C ASP A 219 -19.92 -10.18 -10.26
N MET A 220 -19.47 -11.10 -11.13
CA MET A 220 -18.95 -10.75 -12.46
C MET A 220 -19.95 -9.93 -13.26
N GLU A 221 -21.22 -10.34 -13.28
CA GLU A 221 -22.29 -9.65 -14.00
C GLU A 221 -22.57 -8.26 -13.40
N ASN A 222 -22.63 -8.18 -12.09
CA ASN A 222 -22.86 -6.93 -11.36
C ASN A 222 -21.75 -5.91 -11.62
N TYR A 223 -20.48 -6.32 -11.55
CA TYR A 223 -19.37 -5.43 -11.82
C TYR A 223 -19.29 -5.02 -13.29
N LEU A 224 -19.52 -5.92 -14.23
CA LEU A 224 -19.62 -5.57 -15.66
C LEU A 224 -20.74 -4.55 -15.96
N ALA A 225 -21.82 -4.57 -15.17
CA ALA A 225 -22.90 -3.59 -15.32
C ALA A 225 -22.50 -2.19 -14.84
N VAL A 226 -21.64 -2.10 -13.85
CA VAL A 226 -21.23 -0.84 -13.17
C VAL A 226 -19.94 -0.27 -13.72
N CYS A 227 -18.91 -1.10 -13.90
CA CYS A 227 -17.59 -0.69 -14.35
C CYS A 227 -17.48 -0.85 -15.86
N LYS A 228 -17.37 0.25 -16.61
CA LYS A 228 -17.29 0.25 -18.07
C LYS A 228 -16.22 1.22 -18.56
N PRO A 229 -15.06 0.74 -19.00
CA PRO A 229 -14.63 -0.67 -19.04
C PRO A 229 -14.30 -1.24 -17.66
N LEU A 230 -14.28 -2.57 -17.53
CA LEU A 230 -13.68 -3.30 -16.43
C LEU A 230 -12.39 -3.95 -16.95
N PRO A 231 -11.20 -3.33 -16.73
CA PRO A 231 -9.96 -3.82 -17.33
C PRO A 231 -9.38 -5.07 -16.65
N VAL A 232 -9.67 -5.27 -15.38
CA VAL A 232 -9.12 -6.34 -14.55
C VAL A 232 -10.08 -6.73 -13.43
N ALA A 233 -10.05 -8.00 -13.00
CA ALA A 233 -10.76 -8.46 -11.81
C ALA A 233 -9.94 -9.56 -11.11
N GLN A 234 -10.04 -9.62 -9.79
CA GLN A 234 -9.43 -10.65 -8.96
C GLN A 234 -10.41 -11.81 -8.78
N PHE A 235 -9.97 -13.03 -9.10
CA PHE A 235 -10.81 -14.23 -9.04
C PHE A 235 -10.46 -15.07 -7.81
N ASN A 236 -11.43 -15.22 -6.91
CA ASN A 236 -11.35 -16.19 -5.83
C ASN A 236 -11.26 -17.61 -6.43
N SER A 237 -10.73 -18.56 -5.66
CA SER A 237 -10.59 -19.95 -6.14
C SER A 237 -11.92 -20.59 -6.53
N ALA A 238 -13.03 -20.26 -5.85
CA ALA A 238 -14.36 -20.74 -6.20
C ALA A 238 -14.90 -20.15 -7.51
N ALA A 239 -14.51 -18.92 -7.85
CA ALA A 239 -14.90 -18.23 -9.08
C ALA A 239 -13.99 -18.56 -10.27
N PHE A 240 -12.94 -19.37 -10.09
CA PHE A 240 -12.02 -19.74 -11.17
C PHE A 240 -12.59 -20.91 -12.00
N THR A 241 -13.79 -20.73 -12.56
CA THR A 241 -14.54 -21.71 -13.36
C THR A 241 -14.57 -21.31 -14.83
N GLU A 242 -14.76 -22.29 -15.74
CA GLU A 242 -14.78 -22.05 -17.18
C GLU A 242 -15.80 -20.98 -17.59
N ASP A 243 -17.00 -21.02 -17.03
CA ASP A 243 -18.10 -20.10 -17.40
C ASP A 243 -17.77 -18.65 -16.98
N ILE A 244 -17.24 -18.45 -15.76
CA ILE A 244 -16.87 -17.12 -15.27
C ILE A 244 -15.68 -16.59 -16.07
N LEU A 245 -14.67 -17.42 -16.35
CA LEU A 245 -13.51 -17.05 -17.14
C LEU A 245 -13.87 -16.74 -18.60
N ALA A 246 -14.78 -17.49 -19.19
CA ALA A 246 -15.31 -17.19 -20.53
C ALA A 246 -16.05 -15.84 -20.55
N LYS A 247 -16.85 -15.55 -19.51
CA LYS A 247 -17.51 -14.24 -19.35
C LYS A 247 -16.48 -13.11 -19.23
N ALA A 248 -15.44 -13.29 -18.42
CA ALA A 248 -14.35 -12.33 -18.27
C ALA A 248 -13.65 -12.06 -19.61
N SER A 249 -13.19 -13.12 -20.27
CA SER A 249 -12.51 -13.04 -21.57
C SER A 249 -13.37 -12.38 -22.64
N GLY A 250 -14.65 -12.76 -22.74
CA GLY A 250 -15.61 -12.15 -23.69
C GLY A 250 -15.87 -10.66 -23.47
N ASN A 251 -15.50 -10.12 -22.30
CA ASN A 251 -15.59 -8.69 -21.97
C ASN A 251 -14.22 -7.99 -21.86
N GLY A 252 -13.13 -8.66 -22.23
CA GLY A 252 -11.79 -8.11 -22.22
C GLY A 252 -11.21 -7.91 -20.81
N VAL A 253 -11.74 -8.61 -19.80
CA VAL A 253 -11.29 -8.51 -18.42
C VAL A 253 -10.02 -9.33 -18.21
N SER A 254 -8.96 -8.70 -17.76
CA SER A 254 -7.71 -9.37 -17.38
C SER A 254 -7.88 -10.11 -16.04
N LEU A 255 -7.24 -11.28 -15.95
CA LEU A 255 -7.38 -12.13 -14.77
C LEU A 255 -6.29 -11.78 -13.73
N PHE A 256 -6.72 -11.53 -12.51
CA PHE A 256 -5.86 -11.39 -11.34
C PHE A 256 -6.17 -12.54 -10.36
N LYS A 257 -5.14 -13.19 -9.83
CA LYS A 257 -5.32 -14.27 -8.86
C LYS A 257 -4.25 -14.26 -7.79
N ASN A 258 -4.67 -14.47 -6.55
CA ASN A 258 -3.77 -14.71 -5.44
C ASN A 258 -3.32 -16.17 -5.48
N ILE A 259 -2.01 -16.36 -5.62
CA ILE A 259 -1.37 -17.66 -5.49
C ILE A 259 -0.29 -17.51 -4.43
N TYR A 260 -0.65 -17.84 -3.20
CA TYR A 260 0.26 -17.80 -2.07
C TYR A 260 1.27 -18.93 -2.18
N ILE A 261 2.44 -18.57 -2.67
CA ILE A 261 3.57 -19.49 -2.79
C ILE A 261 4.24 -19.51 -1.42
N ASN A 262 3.98 -20.53 -0.62
CA ASN A 262 4.56 -20.69 0.72
C ASN A 262 5.74 -21.65 0.78
N THR A 263 6.14 -22.21 -0.35
CA THR A 263 7.28 -23.13 -0.54
C THR A 263 7.91 -22.88 -1.90
N SER A 264 9.09 -23.42 -2.14
CA SER A 264 9.75 -23.38 -3.45
C SER A 264 8.80 -23.89 -4.55
N ILE A 265 8.80 -23.18 -5.70
CA ILE A 265 8.04 -23.63 -6.88
C ILE A 265 8.81 -24.80 -7.52
N THR A 266 8.38 -26.02 -7.18
CA THR A 266 8.92 -27.23 -7.80
C THR A 266 7.88 -27.85 -8.73
N PRO A 267 8.25 -28.62 -9.77
CA PRO A 267 7.31 -29.20 -10.72
C PRO A 267 6.20 -30.06 -10.10
N THR A 268 6.37 -30.52 -8.86
CA THR A 268 5.39 -31.34 -8.12
C THR A 268 4.60 -30.55 -7.07
N SER A 269 4.97 -29.31 -6.77
CA SER A 269 4.30 -28.48 -5.75
C SER A 269 2.90 -28.07 -6.20
N ASP A 270 1.99 -27.87 -5.25
CA ASP A 270 0.65 -27.35 -5.55
C ASP A 270 0.69 -25.94 -6.11
N ASN A 271 1.67 -25.11 -5.66
CA ASN A 271 1.94 -23.79 -6.23
C ASN A 271 2.23 -23.85 -7.72
N TYR A 272 3.11 -24.77 -8.14
CA TYR A 272 3.40 -24.99 -9.55
C TYR A 272 2.14 -25.31 -10.37
N LYS A 273 1.30 -26.23 -9.86
CA LYS A 273 0.05 -26.61 -10.52
C LYS A 273 -0.90 -25.43 -10.66
N GLN A 274 -1.01 -24.61 -9.61
CA GLN A 274 -1.86 -23.41 -9.62
C GLN A 274 -1.34 -22.35 -10.61
N VAL A 275 -0.03 -22.06 -10.61
CA VAL A 275 0.58 -21.14 -11.57
C VAL A 275 0.35 -21.63 -12.98
N LYS A 276 0.67 -22.91 -13.27
CA LYS A 276 0.48 -23.50 -14.60
C LYS A 276 -0.98 -23.46 -15.06
N ALA A 277 -1.93 -23.79 -14.18
CA ALA A 277 -3.36 -23.71 -14.47
C ALA A 277 -3.80 -22.27 -14.77
N PHE A 278 -3.27 -21.30 -14.04
CA PHE A 278 -3.56 -19.88 -14.26
C PHE A 278 -3.00 -19.38 -15.59
N LEU A 279 -1.76 -19.73 -15.92
CA LEU A 279 -1.14 -19.39 -17.21
C LEU A 279 -1.90 -20.02 -18.41
N ALA A 280 -2.34 -21.27 -18.28
CA ALA A 280 -3.14 -21.94 -19.30
C ALA A 280 -4.49 -21.25 -19.60
N LYS A 281 -4.96 -20.39 -18.69
CA LYS A 281 -6.16 -19.54 -18.84
C LYS A 281 -5.83 -18.09 -19.23
N GLN A 282 -4.62 -17.84 -19.72
CA GLN A 282 -4.14 -16.49 -20.05
C GLN A 282 -4.22 -15.53 -18.87
N GLY A 283 -3.87 -16.00 -17.69
CA GLY A 283 -3.79 -15.18 -16.47
C GLY A 283 -2.83 -14.01 -16.64
N SER A 284 -3.21 -12.85 -16.13
CA SER A 284 -2.49 -11.59 -16.37
C SER A 284 -1.67 -11.12 -15.16
N ILE A 285 -2.17 -11.32 -13.94
CA ILE A 285 -1.50 -10.89 -12.71
C ILE A 285 -1.56 -12.00 -11.66
N ILE A 286 -0.41 -12.32 -11.07
CA ILE A 286 -0.32 -13.24 -9.92
C ILE A 286 0.16 -12.46 -8.71
N GLN A 287 -0.67 -12.41 -7.65
CA GLN A 287 -0.25 -11.92 -6.34
C GLN A 287 0.33 -13.06 -5.52
N THR A 288 1.49 -12.83 -4.90
CA THR A 288 2.22 -13.85 -4.16
C THR A 288 3.08 -13.27 -3.03
N ASP A 289 3.38 -14.10 -2.04
CA ASP A 289 4.35 -13.81 -0.98
C ASP A 289 5.81 -13.99 -1.43
N TYR A 290 6.03 -14.67 -2.58
CA TYR A 290 7.34 -15.03 -3.11
C TYR A 290 7.53 -14.49 -4.54
N PRO A 291 7.56 -13.16 -4.70
CA PRO A 291 7.57 -12.54 -6.02
C PRO A 291 8.86 -12.81 -6.81
N VAL A 292 10.00 -12.92 -6.15
CA VAL A 292 11.31 -13.17 -6.82
C VAL A 292 11.38 -14.60 -7.32
N GLU A 293 10.94 -15.57 -6.52
CA GLU A 293 10.89 -16.99 -6.90
C GLU A 293 9.93 -17.21 -8.06
N LEU A 294 8.77 -16.53 -8.05
CA LEU A 294 7.83 -16.57 -9.16
C LEU A 294 8.45 -15.97 -10.43
N LYS A 295 9.15 -14.84 -10.30
CA LYS A 295 9.82 -14.17 -11.43
C LYS A 295 10.87 -15.08 -12.07
N GLU A 296 11.67 -15.75 -11.28
CA GLU A 296 12.66 -16.71 -11.79
C GLU A 296 11.98 -17.92 -12.46
N TYR A 297 10.90 -18.43 -11.87
CA TYR A 297 10.14 -19.50 -12.48
C TYR A 297 9.58 -19.09 -13.84
N LEU A 298 8.94 -17.91 -13.96
CA LEU A 298 8.37 -17.44 -15.23
C LEU A 298 9.41 -17.16 -16.32
N LYS A 299 10.65 -16.80 -15.96
CA LYS A 299 11.74 -16.63 -16.93
C LYS A 299 12.23 -17.92 -17.57
N ASN A 300 12.07 -19.04 -16.86
CA ASN A 300 12.64 -20.34 -17.25
C ASN A 300 11.59 -21.29 -17.86
N ASN A 301 10.32 -20.87 -17.96
CA ASN A 301 9.19 -21.68 -18.46
C ASN A 301 8.27 -20.88 -19.38
#